data_2782be8fe105cc4cd706adb121a6ad19
#
_entry.id   2782be8fe105cc4cd706adb121a6ad19
#
_cell.length_a   1.000
_cell.length_b   1.000
_cell.length_c   1.000
_cell.angle_alpha   90.00
_cell.angle_beta   90.00
_cell.angle_gamma   90.00
#
_symmetry.space_group_name_H-M   'P 1'
#
loop_
_entity.id
_entity.type
_entity.pdbx_description
1 polymer ?
#
loop_
_entity_poly.entity_id
_entity_poly.type
_entity_poly.pdbx_seq_one_letter_code
_entity_poly.pdbx_strand_id
1 'polypeptide(L)'
;MSQDLIYMSLALEEAKKCVATPTAFCVGAVIVLPRGAEGNRKDKDIILSTGYSRELPGNTHAEQCAIEKLIDDELPPLNSAVIYTTMEPCGERLSGNVPCVDRIIRSGIFRTVKVGVIEPDTFIKDNAGKQKLEAAGIRYVHVNGLERECLEAATRGH
;
A
#
# COMPACT_ATOMS: atom_id res chain seq x y z
N MET A 1 6.28 -20.64 -2.27
CA MET A 1 6.22 -19.17 -2.43
C MET A 1 5.96 -18.54 -1.08
N SER A 2 6.68 -17.50 -0.74
CA SER A 2 6.48 -16.84 0.55
C SER A 2 5.13 -16.11 0.61
N GLN A 3 4.62 -15.91 1.83
CA GLN A 3 3.37 -15.18 2.02
C GLN A 3 3.47 -13.75 1.47
N ASP A 4 4.63 -13.13 1.61
CA ASP A 4 4.82 -11.77 1.08
C ASP A 4 4.67 -11.73 -0.44
N LEU A 5 5.20 -12.71 -1.16
CA LEU A 5 5.06 -12.77 -2.61
C LEU A 5 3.61 -13.04 -3.02
N ILE A 6 2.89 -13.87 -2.26
CA ILE A 6 1.47 -14.12 -2.52
C ILE A 6 0.67 -12.83 -2.41
N TYR A 7 0.82 -12.09 -1.31
CA TYR A 7 0.06 -10.85 -1.11
C TYR A 7 0.52 -9.73 -2.04
N MET A 8 1.82 -9.66 -2.34
CA MET A 8 2.29 -8.68 -3.32
C MET A 8 1.75 -8.99 -4.72
N SER A 9 1.62 -10.28 -5.06
CA SER A 9 0.99 -10.69 -6.33
C SER A 9 -0.48 -10.28 -6.39
N LEU A 10 -1.20 -10.39 -5.27
CA LEU A 10 -2.59 -9.91 -5.20
C LEU A 10 -2.68 -8.39 -5.36
N ALA A 11 -1.76 -7.65 -4.75
CA ALA A 11 -1.68 -6.21 -4.94
C ALA A 11 -1.40 -5.85 -6.40
N LEU A 12 -0.53 -6.62 -7.04
CA LEU A 12 -0.21 -6.44 -8.46
C LEU A 12 -1.45 -6.65 -9.35
N GLU A 13 -2.27 -7.66 -9.04
CA GLU A 13 -3.53 -7.88 -9.75
C GLU A 13 -4.49 -6.69 -9.57
N GLU A 14 -4.52 -6.08 -8.37
CA GLU A 14 -5.29 -4.86 -8.16
C GLU A 14 -4.78 -3.71 -9.01
N ALA A 15 -3.45 -3.55 -9.11
CA ALA A 15 -2.84 -2.50 -9.94
C ALA A 15 -3.27 -2.60 -11.40
N LYS A 16 -3.48 -3.81 -11.90
CA LYS A 16 -3.89 -4.05 -13.29
C LYS A 16 -5.32 -3.61 -13.58
N LYS A 17 -6.15 -3.40 -12.56
CA LYS A 17 -7.52 -2.91 -12.72
C LYS A 17 -7.57 -1.42 -13.01
N CYS A 18 -6.52 -0.69 -12.69
CA CYS A 18 -6.43 0.75 -12.90
C CYS A 18 -6.38 1.06 -14.39
N VAL A 19 -7.09 2.12 -14.80
CA VAL A 19 -7.03 2.60 -16.18
C VAL A 19 -5.66 3.26 -16.42
N ALA A 20 -4.94 2.75 -17.41
CA ALA A 20 -3.61 3.26 -17.73
C ALA A 20 -3.67 4.70 -18.25
N THR A 21 -2.73 5.53 -17.82
CA THR A 21 -2.61 6.92 -18.25
C THR A 21 -1.14 7.23 -18.57
N PRO A 22 -0.86 8.26 -19.39
CA PRO A 22 0.53 8.63 -19.67
C PRO A 22 1.22 9.37 -18.52
N THR A 23 0.48 9.85 -17.51
CA THR A 23 1.02 10.76 -16.49
C THR A 23 0.89 10.29 -15.06
N ALA A 24 0.17 9.21 -14.80
CA ALA A 24 -0.04 8.72 -13.44
C ALA A 24 0.33 7.24 -13.32
N PHE A 25 0.76 6.84 -12.13
CA PHE A 25 1.09 5.44 -11.85
C PHE A 25 -0.16 4.62 -11.58
N CYS A 26 -0.12 3.35 -11.99
CA CYS A 26 -1.11 2.34 -11.62
C CYS A 26 -0.55 1.51 -10.46
N VAL A 27 -1.13 1.67 -9.29
CA VAL A 27 -0.68 1.03 -8.06
C VAL A 27 -1.81 0.17 -7.50
N GLY A 28 -1.48 -0.93 -6.86
CA GLY A 28 -2.43 -1.76 -6.14
C GLY A 28 -2.00 -1.94 -4.70
N ALA A 29 -2.98 -2.13 -3.83
CA ALA A 29 -2.75 -2.31 -2.40
C ALA A 29 -3.66 -3.38 -1.82
N VAL A 30 -3.14 -4.12 -0.83
CA VAL A 30 -3.88 -5.15 -0.10
C VAL A 30 -3.59 -4.95 1.39
N ILE A 31 -4.65 -4.87 2.19
CA ILE A 31 -4.53 -4.77 3.65
C ILE A 31 -4.81 -6.14 4.25
N VAL A 32 -3.88 -6.63 5.06
CA VAL A 32 -3.94 -7.97 5.65
C VAL A 32 -3.86 -7.86 7.18
N LEU A 33 -4.73 -8.60 7.86
CA LEU A 33 -4.58 -8.84 9.30
C LEU A 33 -3.93 -10.22 9.45
N PRO A 34 -2.64 -10.28 9.81
CA PRO A 34 -1.91 -11.54 9.82
C PRO A 34 -2.43 -12.52 10.86
N ARG A 35 -2.26 -13.80 10.56
CA ARG A 35 -2.47 -14.87 11.54
C ARG A 35 -1.67 -14.57 12.81
N GLY A 36 -2.31 -14.69 13.95
CA GLY A 36 -1.68 -14.45 15.24
C GLY A 36 -1.60 -12.99 15.66
N ALA A 37 -2.02 -12.05 14.78
CA ALA A 37 -2.09 -10.64 15.14
C ALA A 37 -3.24 -10.40 16.11
N GLU A 38 -3.10 -9.38 16.96
CA GLU A 38 -4.16 -8.97 17.86
C GLU A 38 -5.44 -8.70 17.07
N GLY A 39 -6.55 -9.24 17.54
CA GLY A 39 -7.85 -9.10 16.87
C GLY A 39 -8.14 -10.13 15.81
N ASN A 40 -7.14 -10.89 15.36
CA ASN A 40 -7.36 -11.97 14.41
C ASN A 40 -7.63 -13.27 15.15
N ARG A 41 -8.90 -13.68 15.18
CA ARG A 41 -9.35 -14.90 15.87
C ARG A 41 -9.38 -16.13 14.96
N LYS A 42 -9.02 -15.95 13.68
CA LYS A 42 -8.96 -17.06 12.73
C LYS A 42 -7.55 -17.65 12.69
N ASP A 43 -7.45 -18.93 12.36
CA ASP A 43 -6.16 -19.61 12.24
C ASP A 43 -5.57 -19.42 10.84
N LYS A 44 -5.69 -18.20 10.32
CA LYS A 44 -5.16 -17.81 9.00
C LYS A 44 -5.12 -16.29 8.87
N ASP A 45 -4.38 -15.79 7.89
CA ASP A 45 -4.39 -14.39 7.54
C ASP A 45 -5.77 -13.98 7.01
N ILE A 46 -6.16 -12.74 7.26
CA ILE A 46 -7.43 -12.18 6.76
C ILE A 46 -7.12 -10.99 5.86
N ILE A 47 -7.64 -11.01 4.64
CA ILE A 47 -7.58 -9.83 3.77
C ILE A 47 -8.72 -8.91 4.16
N LEU A 48 -8.38 -7.74 4.68
CA LEU A 48 -9.36 -6.77 5.18
C LEU A 48 -9.90 -5.88 4.07
N SER A 49 -9.06 -5.48 3.13
CA SER A 49 -9.43 -4.56 2.06
C SER A 49 -8.40 -4.59 0.95
N THR A 50 -8.80 -4.12 -0.23
CA THR A 50 -7.93 -3.95 -1.39
C THR A 50 -8.19 -2.59 -2.01
N GLY A 51 -7.26 -2.09 -2.82
CA GLY A 51 -7.43 -0.83 -3.51
C GLY A 51 -6.55 -0.75 -4.74
N TYR A 52 -6.94 0.08 -5.70
CA TYR A 52 -6.10 0.41 -6.85
C TYR A 52 -6.26 1.89 -7.20
N SER A 53 -5.28 2.43 -7.90
CA SER A 53 -5.25 3.85 -8.24
C SER A 53 -6.51 4.27 -8.97
N ARG A 54 -7.15 5.33 -8.48
CA ARG A 54 -8.38 5.91 -9.05
C ARG A 54 -9.60 4.98 -9.02
N GLU A 55 -9.59 4.00 -8.12
CA GLU A 55 -10.76 3.13 -7.90
C GLU A 55 -11.95 3.94 -7.39
N LEU A 56 -11.73 4.78 -6.38
CA LEU A 56 -12.75 5.68 -5.87
C LEU A 56 -12.75 6.98 -6.67
N PRO A 57 -13.88 7.74 -6.70
CA PRO A 57 -13.95 8.98 -7.46
C PRO A 57 -12.83 9.97 -7.12
N GLY A 58 -12.36 10.67 -8.13
CA GLY A 58 -11.29 11.66 -8.01
C GLY A 58 -9.91 11.07 -8.23
N ASN A 59 -8.88 11.84 -7.89
CA ASN A 59 -7.49 11.40 -8.03
C ASN A 59 -7.06 10.62 -6.78
N THR A 60 -7.67 9.45 -6.57
CA THR A 60 -7.42 8.62 -5.39
C THR A 60 -6.27 7.64 -5.65
N HIS A 61 -5.44 7.42 -4.62
CA HIS A 61 -4.35 6.46 -4.66
C HIS A 61 -4.82 5.10 -4.12
N ALA A 62 -4.10 4.03 -4.46
CA ALA A 62 -4.46 2.66 -4.07
C ALA A 62 -4.57 2.50 -2.55
N GLU A 63 -3.59 3.01 -1.82
CA GLU A 63 -3.57 2.91 -0.35
C GLU A 63 -4.76 3.67 0.26
N GLN A 64 -5.05 4.86 -0.27
CA GLN A 64 -6.21 5.65 0.13
C GLN A 64 -7.50 4.88 -0.09
N CYS A 65 -7.67 4.28 -1.25
CA CYS A 65 -8.87 3.51 -1.59
C CYS A 65 -9.04 2.32 -0.64
N ALA A 66 -7.97 1.60 -0.37
CA ALA A 66 -8.02 0.45 0.52
C ALA A 66 -8.40 0.86 1.95
N ILE A 67 -7.84 1.95 2.45
CA ILE A 67 -8.13 2.45 3.79
C ILE A 67 -9.58 2.96 3.88
N GLU A 68 -10.01 3.74 2.90
CA GLU A 68 -11.36 4.34 2.91
C GLU A 68 -12.49 3.31 2.77
N LYS A 69 -12.21 2.16 2.17
CA LYS A 69 -13.21 1.10 2.03
C LYS A 69 -13.37 0.26 3.30
N LEU A 70 -12.51 0.42 4.29
CA LEU A 70 -12.67 -0.26 5.56
C LEU A 70 -13.88 0.32 6.29
N ILE A 71 -14.70 -0.57 6.86
CA ILE A 71 -15.86 -0.17 7.66
C ILE A 71 -15.38 -0.05 9.11
N ASP A 72 -15.85 0.96 9.83
CA ASP A 72 -15.41 1.27 11.20
C ASP A 72 -15.43 0.07 12.15
N ASP A 73 -16.46 -0.76 12.07
CA ASP A 73 -16.59 -1.95 12.91
C ASP A 73 -15.70 -3.10 12.48
N GLU A 74 -15.06 -3.00 11.33
CA GLU A 74 -14.12 -3.99 10.81
C GLU A 74 -12.66 -3.58 11.01
N LEU A 75 -12.43 -2.39 11.60
CA LEU A 75 -11.05 -1.92 11.83
C LEU A 75 -10.33 -2.83 12.82
N PRO A 76 -9.07 -3.24 12.49
CA PRO A 76 -8.27 -4.03 13.39
C PRO A 76 -7.83 -3.20 14.60
N PRO A 77 -7.37 -3.84 15.68
CA PRO A 77 -6.72 -3.14 16.77
C PRO A 77 -5.51 -2.35 16.27
N LEU A 78 -5.16 -1.29 17.02
CA LEU A 78 -4.04 -0.41 16.69
C LEU A 78 -2.75 -1.19 16.43
N ASN A 79 -2.06 -0.86 15.33
CA ASN A 79 -0.76 -1.42 14.96
C ASN A 79 -0.77 -2.94 14.68
N SER A 80 -1.87 -3.49 14.20
CA SER A 80 -1.93 -4.94 13.94
C SER A 80 -1.98 -5.31 12.48
N ALA A 81 -2.33 -4.40 11.58
CA ALA A 81 -2.48 -4.68 10.15
C ALA A 81 -1.18 -4.47 9.36
N VAL A 82 -1.10 -5.12 8.22
CA VAL A 82 0.00 -4.98 7.25
C VAL A 82 -0.61 -4.53 5.93
N ILE A 83 -0.02 -3.51 5.30
CA ILE A 83 -0.42 -3.10 3.96
C ILE A 83 0.67 -3.48 2.95
N TYR A 84 0.27 -4.19 1.90
CA TYR A 84 1.10 -4.49 0.74
C TYR A 84 0.75 -3.50 -0.35
N THR A 85 1.73 -2.77 -0.87
CA THR A 85 1.53 -1.84 -1.96
C THR A 85 2.56 -2.11 -3.05
N THR A 86 2.13 -2.12 -4.31
CA THR A 86 3.04 -2.44 -5.43
C THR A 86 4.12 -1.39 -5.61
N MET A 87 3.84 -0.13 -5.26
CA MET A 87 4.81 0.95 -5.31
C MET A 87 4.84 1.66 -3.95
N GLU A 88 6.00 2.18 -3.58
CA GLU A 88 6.21 2.93 -2.35
C GLU A 88 5.14 4.00 -2.17
N PRO A 89 4.49 4.10 -0.97
CA PRO A 89 3.50 5.14 -0.72
C PRO A 89 4.11 6.52 -0.82
N CYS A 90 3.38 7.46 -1.41
CA CYS A 90 3.88 8.82 -1.58
C CYS A 90 4.06 9.53 -0.25
N GLY A 91 5.17 10.25 -0.12
CA GLY A 91 5.47 11.11 1.04
C GLY A 91 5.02 12.55 0.85
N GLU A 92 4.76 12.94 -0.39
CA GLU A 92 4.27 14.26 -0.77
C GLU A 92 3.33 14.15 -1.96
N ARG A 93 2.38 15.09 -2.05
CA ARG A 93 1.47 15.17 -3.20
C ARG A 93 1.39 16.61 -3.68
N LEU A 94 1.74 16.82 -4.95
CA LEU A 94 1.70 18.14 -5.59
C LEU A 94 0.29 18.72 -5.65
N SER A 95 -0.74 17.86 -5.64
CA SER A 95 -2.14 18.28 -5.65
C SER A 95 -2.60 18.93 -4.35
N GLY A 96 -1.78 18.90 -3.29
CA GLY A 96 -2.18 19.37 -1.96
C GLY A 96 -3.01 18.37 -1.16
N ASN A 97 -3.34 17.20 -1.72
CA ASN A 97 -4.02 16.14 -0.99
C ASN A 97 -3.10 15.52 0.05
N VAL A 98 -3.68 14.88 1.05
CA VAL A 98 -2.91 14.21 2.11
C VAL A 98 -2.09 13.07 1.49
N PRO A 99 -0.76 13.04 1.69
CA PRO A 99 0.08 11.94 1.20
C PRO A 99 -0.32 10.59 1.79
N CYS A 100 -0.09 9.51 1.03
CA CYS A 100 -0.46 8.16 1.47
C CYS A 100 0.28 7.74 2.75
N VAL A 101 1.54 8.14 2.91
CA VAL A 101 2.28 7.89 4.14
C VAL A 101 1.55 8.48 5.35
N ASP A 102 1.08 9.73 5.23
CA ASP A 102 0.36 10.39 6.32
C ASP A 102 -0.99 9.71 6.58
N ARG A 103 -1.68 9.25 5.54
CA ARG A 103 -2.94 8.50 5.70
C ARG A 103 -2.73 7.20 6.45
N ILE A 104 -1.66 6.47 6.12
CA ILE A 104 -1.30 5.22 6.80
C ILE A 104 -1.03 5.49 8.28
N ILE A 105 -0.24 6.51 8.59
CA ILE A 105 0.09 6.89 9.97
C ILE A 105 -1.16 7.30 10.75
N ARG A 106 -1.97 8.17 10.16
CA ARG A 106 -3.18 8.70 10.82
C ARG A 106 -4.24 7.64 11.09
N SER A 107 -4.30 6.60 10.24
CA SER A 107 -5.26 5.51 10.44
C SER A 107 -5.02 4.76 11.75
N GLY A 108 -3.76 4.67 12.17
CA GLY A 108 -3.37 4.04 13.42
C GLY A 108 -3.48 2.52 13.44
N ILE A 109 -3.78 1.87 12.31
CA ILE A 109 -4.05 0.42 12.27
C ILE A 109 -2.87 -0.42 11.79
N PHE A 110 -1.82 0.19 11.26
CA PHE A 110 -0.74 -0.56 10.60
C PHE A 110 0.49 -0.72 11.48
N ARG A 111 1.05 -1.93 11.47
CA ARG A 111 2.37 -2.22 12.06
C ARG A 111 3.48 -2.27 11.02
N THR A 112 3.14 -2.57 9.76
CA THR A 112 4.13 -2.75 8.69
C THR A 112 3.57 -2.29 7.35
N VAL A 113 4.42 -1.64 6.57
CA VAL A 113 4.18 -1.33 5.15
C VAL A 113 5.17 -2.17 4.35
N LYS A 114 4.67 -2.97 3.41
CA LYS A 114 5.48 -3.79 2.52
C LYS A 114 5.34 -3.30 1.09
N VAL A 115 6.47 -3.06 0.44
CA VAL A 115 6.57 -2.34 -0.82
C VAL A 115 7.15 -3.24 -1.91
N GLY A 116 6.53 -3.26 -3.10
CA GLY A 116 6.98 -4.04 -4.24
C GLY A 116 8.11 -3.38 -5.02
N VAL A 117 7.99 -2.08 -5.26
CA VAL A 117 9.03 -1.31 -5.94
C VAL A 117 9.09 0.10 -5.36
N ILE A 118 10.30 0.66 -5.33
CA ILE A 118 10.52 2.04 -4.88
C ILE A 118 10.15 2.98 -6.03
N GLU A 119 9.45 4.07 -5.72
CA GLU A 119 9.08 5.05 -6.73
C GLU A 119 10.34 5.63 -7.37
N PRO A 120 10.43 5.66 -8.73
CA PRO A 120 11.65 6.11 -9.40
C PRO A 120 12.16 7.49 -8.98
N ASP A 121 11.27 8.42 -8.71
CA ASP A 121 11.63 9.78 -8.31
C ASP A 121 12.26 9.87 -6.93
N THR A 122 12.06 8.87 -6.07
CA THR A 122 12.64 8.87 -4.72
C THR A 122 14.12 8.53 -4.70
N PHE A 123 14.67 8.03 -5.79
CA PHE A 123 16.12 7.82 -5.91
C PHE A 123 16.91 9.12 -5.82
N ILE A 124 16.29 10.24 -6.14
CA ILE A 124 16.92 11.56 -6.18
C ILE A 124 16.67 12.32 -4.88
N LYS A 125 15.66 11.93 -4.12
CA LYS A 125 15.26 12.59 -2.87
C LYS A 125 15.55 11.68 -1.69
N ASP A 126 15.79 12.29 -0.53
CA ASP A 126 15.85 11.53 0.73
C ASP A 126 14.53 10.77 0.90
N ASN A 127 14.62 9.55 1.40
CA ASN A 127 13.46 8.68 1.58
C ASN A 127 12.63 9.13 2.79
N ALA A 128 12.02 10.31 2.68
CA ALA A 128 11.26 10.92 3.76
C ALA A 128 10.05 10.11 4.17
N GLY A 129 9.42 9.41 3.22
CA GLY A 129 8.27 8.55 3.52
C GLY A 129 8.64 7.40 4.44
N LYS A 130 9.75 6.72 4.15
CA LYS A 130 10.26 5.64 4.99
C LYS A 130 10.60 6.15 6.38
N GLN A 131 11.28 7.30 6.47
CA GLN A 131 11.66 7.89 7.74
C GLN A 131 10.43 8.26 8.57
N LYS A 132 9.39 8.83 7.95
CA LYS A 132 8.14 9.16 8.64
C LYS A 132 7.45 7.91 9.20
N LEU A 133 7.40 6.84 8.42
CA LEU A 133 6.79 5.58 8.85
C LEU A 133 7.55 4.99 10.04
N GLU A 134 8.87 4.94 9.95
CA GLU A 134 9.69 4.38 11.02
C GLU A 134 9.61 5.22 12.30
N ALA A 135 9.56 6.55 12.17
CA ALA A 135 9.37 7.45 13.30
C ALA A 135 8.02 7.24 14.00
N ALA A 136 7.01 6.80 13.26
CA ALA A 136 5.69 6.49 13.79
C ALA A 136 5.59 5.05 14.34
N GLY A 137 6.68 4.30 14.33
CA GLY A 137 6.70 2.92 14.82
C GLY A 137 6.22 1.89 13.80
N ILE A 138 6.10 2.26 12.53
CA ILE A 138 5.66 1.37 11.46
C ILE A 138 6.89 0.86 10.70
N ARG A 139 7.00 -0.46 10.57
CA ARG A 139 8.11 -1.07 9.83
C ARG A 139 7.92 -0.86 8.33
N TYR A 140 9.00 -0.55 7.64
CA TYR A 140 9.04 -0.45 6.18
C TYR A 140 9.85 -1.62 5.64
N VAL A 141 9.26 -2.44 4.79
CA VAL A 141 9.90 -3.63 4.24
C VAL A 141 9.75 -3.65 2.73
N HIS A 142 10.87 -3.82 2.02
CA HIS A 142 10.83 -4.06 0.57
C HIS A 142 10.71 -5.56 0.32
N VAL A 143 9.70 -5.96 -0.45
CA VAL A 143 9.47 -7.36 -0.83
C VAL A 143 10.18 -7.61 -2.15
N ASN A 144 11.25 -8.42 -2.12
CA ASN A 144 12.04 -8.73 -3.30
C ASN A 144 11.33 -9.77 -4.19
N GLY A 145 11.47 -9.62 -5.50
CA GLY A 145 11.05 -10.63 -6.47
C GLY A 145 10.05 -10.17 -7.51
N LEU A 146 9.34 -9.06 -7.27
CA LEU A 146 8.30 -8.56 -8.19
C LEU A 146 8.54 -7.11 -8.61
N GLU A 147 9.75 -6.60 -8.41
CA GLU A 147 10.07 -5.20 -8.72
C GLU A 147 9.77 -4.83 -10.16
N ARG A 148 10.18 -5.68 -11.11
CA ARG A 148 9.96 -5.42 -12.53
C ARG A 148 8.48 -5.40 -12.86
N GLU A 149 7.74 -6.40 -12.39
CA GLU A 149 6.30 -6.53 -12.66
C GLU A 149 5.53 -5.36 -12.05
N CYS A 150 5.89 -4.95 -10.84
CA CYS A 150 5.26 -3.80 -10.18
C CYS A 150 5.55 -2.50 -10.94
N LEU A 151 6.78 -2.31 -11.41
CA LEU A 151 7.13 -1.11 -12.17
C LEU A 151 6.46 -1.10 -13.54
N GLU A 152 6.40 -2.23 -14.23
CA GLU A 152 5.70 -2.36 -15.51
C GLU A 152 4.21 -2.02 -15.37
N ALA A 153 3.56 -2.54 -14.33
CA ALA A 153 2.15 -2.22 -14.07
C ALA A 153 1.97 -0.73 -13.75
N ALA A 154 2.86 -0.17 -12.93
CA ALA A 154 2.79 1.24 -12.52
C ALA A 154 2.93 2.19 -13.70
N THR A 155 3.82 1.88 -14.64
CA THR A 155 4.12 2.76 -15.78
C THR A 155 3.36 2.39 -17.05
N ARG A 156 2.39 1.54 -16.93
CA ARG A 156 1.52 1.15 -18.05
C ARG A 156 0.84 2.40 -18.60
N GLY A 157 0.96 2.61 -19.91
CA GLY A 157 0.43 3.80 -20.58
C GLY A 157 1.40 4.99 -20.67
N HIS A 158 2.57 4.87 -20.08
CA HIS A 158 3.61 5.88 -20.13
C HIS A 158 4.40 5.84 -21.45
#